data_ec251509b64d8fa25e6b6f62e76af9a5
#
_entry.id   ec251509b64d8fa25e6b6f62e76af9a5
#
_cell.length_a   1.000
_cell.length_b   1.000
_cell.length_c   1.000
_cell.angle_alpha   90.00
_cell.angle_beta   90.00
_cell.angle_gamma   90.00
#
_symmetry.space_group_name_H-M   'P 1'
#
loop_
_entity.id
_entity.type
_entity.pdbx_description
1 polymer ?
#
loop_
_entity_poly.entity_id
_entity_poly.type
_entity_poly.pdbx_seq_one_letter_code
_entity_poly.pdbx_strand_id
1 'polypeptide(L)'
;MQSLPRKDSFPQVALRGDEPRTPESLMKKFNMPRPLADFYNFYAPFLVRVRSIRDEIIHRGRNAGFVFNLDQGLAVATKERPWNQLQIWNAGSLTHNDLGSLRMLFTCMISEVITATSRFGETFASCINLPEPLSPGNRVFLRGPLNHHLLRLDETLASPWERQPERKLEHEQ
;
A
#
# COMPACT_ATOMS: atom_id res chain seq x y z
N MET A 1 -16.08 -9.18 29.65
CA MET A 1 -15.77 -8.86 28.24
C MET A 1 -16.13 -7.40 27.99
N GLN A 2 -15.17 -6.50 27.90
CA GLN A 2 -15.44 -5.14 27.49
C GLN A 2 -15.73 -5.18 25.98
N SER A 3 -16.90 -4.71 25.57
CA SER A 3 -17.24 -4.57 24.16
C SER A 3 -16.29 -3.57 23.51
N LEU A 4 -15.54 -3.99 22.51
CA LEU A 4 -14.79 -3.08 21.67
C LEU A 4 -15.74 -2.01 21.08
N PRO A 5 -15.40 -0.74 21.18
CA PRO A 5 -16.26 0.31 20.63
C PRO A 5 -16.46 0.06 19.12
N ARG A 6 -17.73 0.04 18.70
CA ARG A 6 -18.21 -0.34 17.35
C ARG A 6 -17.74 0.54 16.18
N LYS A 7 -16.80 1.46 16.38
CA LYS A 7 -16.45 2.49 15.37
C LYS A 7 -14.95 2.66 15.10
N ASP A 8 -14.10 1.79 15.59
CA ASP A 8 -12.66 2.01 15.44
C ASP A 8 -12.15 1.42 14.11
N SER A 9 -12.20 2.24 13.08
CA SER A 9 -11.47 1.95 11.84
C SER A 9 -9.96 2.03 12.09
N PHE A 10 -9.16 1.38 11.26
CA PHE A 10 -7.69 1.42 11.38
C PHE A 10 -7.15 2.86 11.57
N PRO A 11 -7.58 3.89 10.81
CA PRO A 11 -7.13 5.25 11.04
C PRO A 11 -7.50 5.82 12.43
N GLN A 12 -8.68 5.50 12.95
CA GLN A 12 -9.11 5.95 14.27
C GLN A 12 -8.27 5.34 15.40
N VAL A 13 -7.83 4.11 15.21
CA VAL A 13 -6.91 3.44 16.15
C VAL A 13 -5.49 3.97 15.99
N ALA A 14 -4.95 3.97 14.77
CA ALA A 14 -3.56 4.28 14.48
C ALA A 14 -3.20 5.77 14.65
N LEU A 15 -4.18 6.68 14.49
CA LEU A 15 -3.93 8.11 14.42
C LEU A 15 -4.59 8.87 15.58
N ARG A 16 -3.99 10.02 15.91
CA ARG A 16 -4.57 11.09 16.73
C ARG A 16 -4.69 12.33 15.84
N GLY A 17 -5.87 12.57 15.29
CA GLY A 17 -5.98 13.51 14.16
C GLY A 17 -5.26 12.98 12.95
N ASP A 18 -4.24 13.69 12.48
CA ASP A 18 -3.41 13.29 11.33
C ASP A 18 -2.02 12.77 11.75
N GLU A 19 -1.75 12.66 13.06
CA GLU A 19 -0.47 12.17 13.58
C GLU A 19 -0.54 10.71 14.01
N PRO A 20 0.48 9.89 13.68
CA PRO A 20 0.61 8.53 14.20
C PRO A 20 0.64 8.48 15.73
N ARG A 21 -0.08 7.55 16.34
CA ARG A 21 0.03 7.27 17.76
C ARG A 21 1.28 6.47 18.05
N THR A 22 1.94 6.77 19.18
CA THR A 22 3.03 5.92 19.66
C THR A 22 2.50 4.57 20.17
N PRO A 23 3.32 3.50 20.16
CA PRO A 23 2.93 2.21 20.71
C PRO A 23 2.44 2.29 22.15
N GLU A 24 3.08 3.10 23.00
CA GLU A 24 2.70 3.31 24.38
C GLU A 24 1.31 3.93 24.52
N SER A 25 1.00 4.91 23.64
CA SER A 25 -0.33 5.52 23.58
C SER A 25 -1.41 4.51 23.14
N LEU A 26 -1.10 3.65 22.19
CA LEU A 26 -1.99 2.57 21.73
C LEU A 26 -2.26 1.55 22.82
N MET A 27 -1.22 1.08 23.49
CA MET A 27 -1.32 0.15 24.61
C MET A 27 -2.18 0.73 25.75
N LYS A 28 -1.92 1.98 26.14
CA LYS A 28 -2.64 2.63 27.23
C LYS A 28 -4.11 2.90 26.89
N LYS A 29 -4.40 3.39 25.67
CA LYS A 29 -5.75 3.81 25.29
C LYS A 29 -6.67 2.64 24.95
N PHE A 30 -6.13 1.62 24.26
CA PHE A 30 -6.93 0.52 23.71
C PHE A 30 -6.66 -0.81 24.41
N ASN A 31 -5.84 -0.82 25.46
CA ASN A 31 -5.38 -2.05 26.13
C ASN A 31 -4.83 -3.08 25.15
N MET A 32 -4.06 -2.58 24.19
CA MET A 32 -3.57 -3.35 23.05
C MET A 32 -2.27 -4.06 23.40
N PRO A 33 -2.08 -5.34 22.99
CA PRO A 33 -0.79 -6.01 23.14
C PRO A 33 0.32 -5.29 22.36
N ARG A 34 1.54 -5.30 22.90
CA ARG A 34 2.69 -4.58 22.33
C ARG A 34 2.95 -4.90 20.86
N PRO A 35 2.95 -6.18 20.39
CA PRO A 35 3.17 -6.46 18.97
C PRO A 35 2.15 -5.80 18.06
N LEU A 36 0.89 -5.75 18.48
CA LEU A 36 -0.17 -5.13 17.72
C LEU A 36 -0.05 -3.59 17.72
N ALA A 37 0.35 -2.99 18.83
CA ALA A 37 0.62 -1.56 18.92
C ALA A 37 1.79 -1.14 18.00
N ASP A 38 2.86 -1.93 17.95
CA ASP A 38 3.99 -1.73 17.06
C ASP A 38 3.57 -1.84 15.58
N PHE A 39 2.72 -2.81 15.25
CA PHE A 39 2.14 -2.95 13.91
C PHE A 39 1.37 -1.69 13.48
N TYR A 40 0.45 -1.19 14.33
CA TYR A 40 -0.33 0.00 14.02
C TYR A 40 0.55 1.24 13.84
N ASN A 41 1.55 1.42 14.70
CA ASN A 41 2.50 2.53 14.59
C ASN A 41 3.33 2.44 13.30
N PHE A 42 3.80 1.24 12.92
CA PHE A 42 4.61 1.02 11.72
C PHE A 42 3.86 1.38 10.43
N TYR A 43 2.57 1.01 10.33
CA TYR A 43 1.78 1.27 9.12
C TYR A 43 1.06 2.63 9.12
N ALA A 44 1.02 3.34 10.23
CA ALA A 44 0.36 4.64 10.33
C ALA A 44 0.88 5.68 9.31
N PRO A 45 2.19 5.84 9.04
CA PRO A 45 2.69 6.80 8.05
C PRO A 45 2.20 6.52 6.62
N PHE A 46 2.10 5.24 6.23
CA PHE A 46 1.55 4.86 4.93
C PHE A 46 0.08 5.29 4.81
N LEU A 47 -0.72 5.03 5.84
CA LEU A 47 -2.13 5.44 5.86
C LEU A 47 -2.32 6.95 5.82
N VAL A 48 -1.49 7.72 6.53
CA VAL A 48 -1.54 9.18 6.50
C VAL A 48 -1.33 9.68 5.08
N ARG A 49 -0.32 9.14 4.38
CA ARG A 49 -0.03 9.52 2.98
C ARG A 49 -1.20 9.20 2.05
N VAL A 50 -1.71 7.97 2.10
CA VAL A 50 -2.85 7.55 1.26
C VAL A 50 -4.09 8.38 1.54
N ARG A 51 -4.39 8.63 2.83
CA ARG A 51 -5.52 9.47 3.23
C ARG A 51 -5.36 10.90 2.73
N SER A 52 -4.18 11.49 2.88
CA SER A 52 -3.91 12.86 2.42
C SER A 52 -4.17 13.01 0.92
N ILE A 53 -3.71 12.06 0.10
CA ILE A 53 -3.95 12.07 -1.34
C ILE A 53 -5.44 11.95 -1.66
N ARG A 54 -6.12 10.98 -1.02
CA ARG A 54 -7.55 10.82 -1.20
C ARG A 54 -8.31 12.10 -0.85
N ASP A 55 -7.97 12.72 0.27
CA ASP A 55 -8.65 13.92 0.76
C ASP A 55 -8.38 15.13 -0.16
N GLU A 56 -7.19 15.23 -0.76
CA GLU A 56 -6.92 16.26 -1.76
C GLU A 56 -7.74 16.06 -3.04
N ILE A 57 -7.84 14.84 -3.53
CA ILE A 57 -8.57 14.54 -4.77
C ILE A 57 -10.08 14.61 -4.54
N ILE A 58 -10.60 13.91 -3.52
CA ILE A 58 -12.04 13.72 -3.35
C ILE A 58 -12.71 14.90 -2.65
N HIS A 59 -12.11 15.38 -1.54
CA HIS A 59 -12.77 16.37 -0.69
C HIS A 59 -12.40 17.82 -1.03
N ARG A 60 -11.22 18.06 -1.59
CA ARG A 60 -10.80 19.40 -1.98
C ARG A 60 -11.01 19.68 -3.46
N GLY A 61 -11.53 18.72 -4.22
CA GLY A 61 -11.79 18.87 -5.66
C GLY A 61 -10.53 19.22 -6.44
N ARG A 62 -9.33 18.96 -5.88
CA ARG A 62 -8.08 19.21 -6.58
C ARG A 62 -7.95 18.21 -7.72
N ASN A 63 -7.59 18.73 -8.86
CA ASN A 63 -7.27 17.90 -10.00
C ASN A 63 -6.09 16.96 -9.59
N ALA A 64 -6.20 15.68 -9.92
CA ALA A 64 -5.11 14.72 -9.76
C ALA A 64 -3.86 15.05 -10.59
N GLY A 65 -3.86 16.20 -11.26
CA GLY A 65 -2.83 16.62 -12.18
C GLY A 65 -3.00 15.96 -13.55
N PHE A 66 -2.03 16.20 -14.41
CA PHE A 66 -2.02 15.60 -15.73
C PHE A 66 -1.46 14.17 -15.67
N VAL A 67 -2.13 13.26 -16.37
CA VAL A 67 -1.58 11.97 -16.69
C VAL A 67 -0.97 12.06 -18.09
N PHE A 68 0.32 11.84 -18.16
CA PHE A 68 1.07 11.89 -19.41
C PHE A 68 1.08 10.49 -20.03
N ASN A 69 0.74 10.42 -21.31
CA ASN A 69 0.90 9.19 -22.08
C ASN A 69 2.25 9.22 -22.78
N LEU A 70 3.19 8.44 -22.29
CA LEU A 70 4.54 8.33 -22.81
C LEU A 70 4.69 7.01 -23.58
N ASP A 71 5.71 6.93 -24.42
CA ASP A 71 6.05 5.67 -25.11
C ASP A 71 6.29 4.50 -24.14
N GLN A 72 6.72 4.81 -22.90
CA GLN A 72 7.05 3.84 -21.85
C GLN A 72 5.87 3.53 -20.91
N GLY A 73 4.70 4.14 -21.15
CA GLY A 73 3.50 3.98 -20.32
C GLY A 73 3.02 5.28 -19.69
N LEU A 74 1.99 5.15 -18.84
CA LEU A 74 1.36 6.31 -18.17
C LEU A 74 2.23 6.83 -17.04
N ALA A 75 2.32 8.17 -16.94
CA ALA A 75 3.14 8.87 -15.95
C ALA A 75 2.42 10.06 -15.31
N VAL A 76 2.91 10.47 -14.15
CA VAL A 76 2.45 11.63 -13.40
C VAL A 76 3.64 12.52 -12.98
N ALA A 77 3.41 13.82 -12.80
CA ALA A 77 4.43 14.74 -12.33
C ALA A 77 4.67 14.53 -10.81
N THR A 78 5.78 13.91 -10.45
CA THR A 78 6.04 13.48 -9.07
C THR A 78 6.30 14.62 -8.09
N LYS A 79 6.73 15.78 -8.59
CA LYS A 79 6.98 16.99 -7.78
C LYS A 79 5.70 17.79 -7.50
N GLU A 80 4.62 17.50 -8.22
CA GLU A 80 3.34 18.17 -8.05
C GLU A 80 2.45 17.46 -7.03
N ARG A 81 1.57 18.24 -6.39
CA ARG A 81 0.52 17.67 -5.53
C ARG A 81 -0.56 17.00 -6.39
N PRO A 82 -1.11 15.86 -5.91
CA PRO A 82 -0.88 15.24 -4.60
C PRO A 82 0.31 14.25 -4.56
N TRP A 83 0.97 13.99 -5.69
CA TRP A 83 1.91 12.89 -5.87
C TRP A 83 3.22 13.03 -5.10
N ASN A 84 3.69 14.26 -4.88
CA ASN A 84 4.93 14.55 -4.15
C ASN A 84 4.95 14.04 -2.70
N GLN A 85 3.80 13.67 -2.15
CA GLN A 85 3.68 13.15 -0.78
C GLN A 85 4.00 11.66 -0.68
N LEU A 86 4.00 10.93 -1.80
CA LEU A 86 4.13 9.47 -1.77
C LEU A 86 5.56 8.97 -1.59
N GLN A 87 6.54 9.66 -2.16
CA GLN A 87 7.96 9.31 -2.07
C GLN A 87 8.28 7.86 -2.47
N ILE A 88 7.57 7.33 -3.46
CA ILE A 88 7.71 5.93 -3.90
C ILE A 88 8.62 5.79 -5.12
N TRP A 89 8.82 6.86 -5.88
CA TRP A 89 9.66 6.85 -7.07
C TRP A 89 11.14 7.02 -6.72
N ASN A 90 11.96 6.16 -7.28
CA ASN A 90 13.41 6.25 -7.23
C ASN A 90 13.97 6.72 -8.60
N ALA A 91 15.26 6.94 -8.68
CA ALA A 91 15.91 7.41 -9.92
C ALA A 91 15.63 6.53 -11.14
N GLY A 92 15.51 5.19 -10.96
CA GLY A 92 15.20 4.25 -12.04
C GLY A 92 13.74 4.24 -12.48
N SER A 93 12.82 4.82 -11.69
CA SER A 93 11.40 4.91 -12.00
C SER A 93 10.95 6.31 -12.44
N LEU A 94 11.89 7.25 -12.60
CA LEU A 94 11.66 8.60 -13.07
C LEU A 94 12.18 8.78 -14.49
N THR A 95 11.51 9.62 -15.27
CA THR A 95 12.03 10.17 -16.53
C THR A 95 12.90 11.39 -16.27
N HIS A 96 13.55 11.92 -17.33
CA HIS A 96 14.33 13.16 -17.26
C HIS A 96 13.55 14.39 -16.79
N ASN A 97 12.22 14.38 -16.92
CA ASN A 97 11.34 15.49 -16.54
C ASN A 97 10.66 15.23 -15.18
N ASP A 98 11.21 14.37 -14.33
CA ASP A 98 10.63 14.01 -13.03
C ASP A 98 9.20 13.43 -13.13
N LEU A 99 8.88 12.80 -14.25
CA LEU A 99 7.64 12.07 -14.41
C LEU A 99 7.83 10.64 -13.87
N GLY A 100 6.96 10.24 -12.96
CA GLY A 100 6.98 8.91 -12.35
C GLY A 100 5.95 7.99 -12.95
N SER A 101 6.30 6.72 -13.09
CA SER A 101 5.41 5.69 -13.62
C SER A 101 4.15 5.53 -12.76
N LEU A 102 2.98 5.65 -13.38
CA LEU A 102 1.70 5.40 -12.73
C LEU A 102 1.51 3.92 -12.38
N ARG A 103 2.08 3.04 -13.21
CA ARG A 103 2.11 1.60 -12.93
C ARG A 103 2.87 1.29 -11.65
N MET A 104 4.03 1.91 -11.45
CA MET A 104 4.81 1.80 -10.20
C MET A 104 3.99 2.25 -8.99
N LEU A 105 3.27 3.38 -9.12
CA LEU A 105 2.40 3.91 -8.08
C LEU A 105 1.39 2.86 -7.59
N PHE A 106 0.59 2.32 -8.50
CA PHE A 106 -0.43 1.35 -8.14
C PHE A 106 0.16 0.05 -7.60
N THR A 107 1.27 -0.40 -8.19
CA THR A 107 1.95 -1.61 -7.73
C THR A 107 2.47 -1.47 -6.31
N CYS A 108 3.11 -0.35 -5.97
CA CYS A 108 3.56 -0.06 -4.60
C CYS A 108 2.37 -0.04 -3.63
N MET A 109 1.29 0.66 -3.98
CA MET A 109 0.12 0.76 -3.10
C MET A 109 -0.52 -0.62 -2.85
N ILE A 110 -0.70 -1.42 -3.89
CA ILE A 110 -1.27 -2.76 -3.77
C ILE A 110 -0.34 -3.66 -2.95
N SER A 111 0.95 -3.66 -3.23
CA SER A 111 1.95 -4.45 -2.50
C SER A 111 1.98 -4.10 -1.02
N GLU A 112 1.96 -2.83 -0.67
CA GLU A 112 1.92 -2.37 0.73
C GLU A 112 0.65 -2.82 1.45
N VAL A 113 -0.52 -2.72 0.81
CA VAL A 113 -1.79 -3.18 1.40
C VAL A 113 -1.77 -4.69 1.62
N ILE A 114 -1.28 -5.47 0.65
CA ILE A 114 -1.18 -6.92 0.75
C ILE A 114 -0.23 -7.31 1.88
N THR A 115 0.94 -6.65 1.95
CA THR A 115 1.94 -6.92 2.99
C THR A 115 1.42 -6.54 4.38
N ALA A 116 0.78 -5.38 4.50
CA ALA A 116 0.16 -4.95 5.76
C ALA A 116 -0.91 -5.94 6.23
N THR A 117 -1.78 -6.41 5.33
CA THR A 117 -2.83 -7.38 5.66
C THR A 117 -2.25 -8.70 6.14
N SER A 118 -1.19 -9.21 5.49
CA SER A 118 -0.53 -10.45 5.92
C SER A 118 0.11 -10.30 7.29
N ARG A 119 0.89 -9.24 7.49
CA ARG A 119 1.53 -8.97 8.78
C ARG A 119 0.52 -8.73 9.90
N PHE A 120 -0.61 -8.08 9.59
CA PHE A 120 -1.69 -7.94 10.55
C PHE A 120 -2.21 -9.29 11.00
N GLY A 121 -2.50 -10.21 10.07
CA GLY A 121 -2.98 -11.55 10.37
C GLY A 121 -1.99 -12.34 11.26
N GLU A 122 -0.71 -12.31 10.92
CA GLU A 122 0.36 -12.96 11.71
C GLU A 122 0.47 -12.36 13.12
N THR A 123 0.53 -11.02 13.20
CA THR A 123 0.62 -10.29 14.48
C THR A 123 -0.60 -10.54 15.35
N PHE A 124 -1.80 -10.48 14.75
CA PHE A 124 -3.05 -10.74 15.45
C PHE A 124 -3.10 -12.17 15.98
N ALA A 125 -2.76 -13.16 15.16
CA ALA A 125 -2.71 -14.55 15.57
C ALA A 125 -1.74 -14.79 16.73
N SER A 126 -0.61 -14.08 16.78
CA SER A 126 0.35 -14.18 17.89
C SER A 126 -0.17 -13.55 19.20
N CYS A 127 -1.16 -12.67 19.13
CA CYS A 127 -1.72 -11.98 20.29
C CYS A 127 -2.95 -12.67 20.90
N ILE A 128 -3.53 -13.63 20.22
CA ILE A 128 -4.73 -14.36 20.64
C ILE A 128 -4.45 -15.85 20.79
N ASN A 129 -4.97 -16.42 21.87
CA ASN A 129 -4.93 -17.85 22.08
C ASN A 129 -6.11 -18.48 21.31
N LEU A 130 -5.87 -18.89 20.07
CA LEU A 130 -6.87 -19.58 19.27
C LEU A 130 -7.01 -21.03 19.80
N PRO A 131 -8.24 -21.53 20.00
CA PRO A 131 -8.43 -22.94 20.28
C PRO A 131 -7.86 -23.79 19.14
N GLU A 132 -7.44 -25.02 19.46
CA GLU A 132 -7.01 -25.95 18.42
C GLU A 132 -8.08 -26.08 17.32
N PRO A 133 -7.68 -26.11 16.05
CA PRO A 133 -8.62 -26.20 14.96
C PRO A 133 -9.44 -27.51 15.09
N LEU A 134 -10.76 -27.35 15.05
CA LEU A 134 -11.72 -28.48 15.13
C LEU A 134 -11.50 -29.51 14.00
N SER A 135 -10.78 -29.13 12.95
CA SER A 135 -10.41 -30.00 11.84
C SER A 135 -8.96 -29.71 11.42
N PRO A 136 -8.00 -30.52 11.91
CA PRO A 136 -6.57 -30.29 11.72
C PRO A 136 -6.08 -30.37 10.25
N GLY A 137 -6.94 -30.80 9.33
CA GLY A 137 -6.63 -30.86 7.89
C GLY A 137 -7.04 -29.64 7.06
N ASN A 138 -7.84 -28.72 7.61
CA ASN A 138 -8.32 -27.56 6.86
C ASN A 138 -7.37 -26.38 7.01
N ARG A 139 -6.45 -26.23 6.06
CA ARG A 139 -5.65 -25.02 5.90
C ARG A 139 -6.38 -24.06 4.98
N VAL A 140 -6.69 -22.86 5.46
CA VAL A 140 -7.14 -21.77 4.60
C VAL A 140 -5.90 -21.20 3.92
N PHE A 141 -5.70 -21.53 2.65
CA PHE A 141 -4.63 -20.94 1.85
C PHE A 141 -5.11 -19.57 1.34
N LEU A 142 -4.69 -18.53 2.02
CA LEU A 142 -4.91 -17.17 1.55
C LEU A 142 -4.00 -16.82 0.35
N ARG A 143 -2.88 -17.55 0.19
CA ARG A 143 -1.94 -17.38 -0.91
C ARG A 143 -1.28 -18.71 -1.24
N GLY A 144 -1.52 -19.20 -2.44
CA GLY A 144 -0.70 -20.27 -3.00
C GLY A 144 0.65 -19.72 -3.47
N PRO A 145 1.74 -20.51 -3.39
CA PRO A 145 3.04 -20.12 -3.91
C PRO A 145 3.04 -19.87 -5.43
N LEU A 146 1.99 -20.27 -6.11
CA LEU A 146 1.81 -20.14 -7.57
C LEU A 146 0.88 -18.97 -7.97
N ASN A 147 0.66 -17.99 -7.11
CA ASN A 147 -0.15 -16.84 -7.48
C ASN A 147 0.64 -15.91 -8.43
N HIS A 148 0.54 -16.18 -9.73
CA HIS A 148 1.21 -15.42 -10.78
C HIS A 148 0.86 -13.92 -10.80
N HIS A 149 -0.27 -13.53 -10.23
CA HIS A 149 -0.62 -12.10 -10.09
C HIS A 149 0.27 -11.39 -9.06
N LEU A 150 0.69 -12.07 -7.99
CA LEU A 150 1.62 -11.51 -7.01
C LEU A 150 3.04 -11.43 -7.58
N LEU A 151 3.47 -12.44 -8.36
CA LEU A 151 4.76 -12.40 -9.06
C LEU A 151 4.85 -11.21 -10.00
N ARG A 152 3.76 -10.86 -10.71
CA ARG A 152 3.71 -9.67 -11.56
C ARG A 152 3.86 -8.35 -10.78
N LEU A 153 3.47 -8.28 -9.52
CA LEU A 153 3.72 -7.10 -8.69
C LEU A 153 5.22 -6.91 -8.46
N ASP A 154 5.93 -7.97 -8.11
CA ASP A 154 7.37 -7.94 -7.90
C ASP A 154 8.12 -7.59 -9.20
N GLU A 155 7.74 -8.18 -10.32
CA GLU A 155 8.27 -7.85 -11.64
C GLU A 155 8.06 -6.37 -11.98
N THR A 156 6.89 -5.81 -11.66
CA THR A 156 6.58 -4.40 -11.92
C THR A 156 7.38 -3.47 -11.00
N LEU A 157 7.63 -3.86 -9.76
CA LEU A 157 8.50 -3.09 -8.85
C LEU A 157 9.94 -3.04 -9.36
N ALA A 158 10.42 -4.13 -9.96
CA ALA A 158 11.75 -4.22 -10.58
C ALA A 158 11.84 -3.49 -11.93
N SER A 159 10.73 -3.47 -12.71
CA SER A 159 10.66 -2.83 -14.03
C SER A 159 9.39 -1.98 -14.13
N PRO A 160 9.42 -0.74 -13.62
CA PRO A 160 8.23 0.11 -13.48
C PRO A 160 7.67 0.63 -14.79
N TRP A 161 8.44 0.55 -15.87
CA TRP A 161 8.02 0.97 -17.21
C TRP A 161 7.64 -0.24 -18.07
N GLU A 162 6.67 -0.05 -18.96
CA GLU A 162 6.32 -1.06 -19.94
C GLU A 162 7.45 -1.20 -20.96
N ARG A 163 7.85 -2.45 -21.25
CA ARG A 163 8.71 -2.70 -22.39
C ARG A 163 7.89 -2.46 -23.64
N GLN A 164 8.32 -1.56 -24.50
CA GLN A 164 7.72 -1.45 -25.84
C GLN A 164 7.89 -2.80 -26.54
N PRO A 165 6.83 -3.37 -27.11
CA PRO A 165 7.02 -4.44 -28.07
C PRO A 165 7.92 -3.89 -29.18
N GLU A 166 9.00 -4.60 -29.51
CA GLU A 166 9.85 -4.25 -30.63
C GLU A 166 8.95 -4.00 -31.83
N ARG A 167 8.88 -2.75 -32.32
CA ARG A 167 8.20 -2.44 -33.57
C ARG A 167 8.95 -3.25 -34.63
N LYS A 168 8.37 -4.35 -35.08
CA LYS A 168 8.78 -4.96 -36.32
C LYS A 168 8.57 -3.89 -37.38
N LEU A 169 9.67 -3.30 -37.82
CA LEU A 169 9.68 -2.51 -39.04
C LEU A 169 9.32 -3.50 -40.15
N GLU A 170 8.03 -3.57 -40.46
CA GLU A 170 7.60 -4.16 -41.71
C GLU A 170 8.17 -3.25 -42.80
N HIS A 171 9.32 -3.65 -43.32
CA HIS A 171 9.81 -3.11 -44.57
C HIS A 171 8.81 -3.49 -45.66
N GLU A 172 7.90 -2.59 -45.96
CA GLU A 172 7.15 -2.63 -47.20
C GLU A 172 8.19 -2.56 -48.34
N GLN A 173 8.26 -3.68 -49.08
CA GLN A 173 8.92 -3.77 -50.36
C GLN A 173 7.94 -3.31 -51.44
#